data_dfcbf4a6ec9e5ff5c9fe3539c27dba45
#
_entry.id   dfcbf4a6ec9e5ff5c9fe3539c27dba45
#
_cell.length_a   1.000
_cell.length_b   1.000
_cell.length_c   1.000
_cell.angle_alpha   90.00
_cell.angle_beta   90.00
_cell.angle_gamma   90.00
#
_symmetry.space_group_name_H-M   'P 1'
#
loop_
_entity.id
_entity.type
_entity.pdbx_description
1 polymer ?
#
loop_
_entity_poly.entity_id
_entity_poly.type
_entity_poly.pdbx_seq_one_letter_code
_entity_poly.pdbx_strand_id
1 'polypeptide(L)'
;MSTALFRIASLLFVLLAVRAAGAQDLPNIIIVYADDLGYGDLSCYNPSAAYKTPNLDRMAAEGIRFTDAHSPSTICSPSRYGLYSGNLVCRTGRGTRAFEGPGGPSYIKPGQLTIAQMVQKKGYRTGVFGKWHVGLTWRDKDGKKLGGGFKNALLIDYERSTPLVDGPNALGFDESFVTPNCPTTDPLYCYIENGMVPVPASMRHKRKRLPNPGGKWRWDNDEGWMSPGYKFVDADLLFYDKTMAFITEHRAKHPEQPFFAVFSTQIAHAPVLPAKEFAGKTKAGGRGDFVFELDALVGRVLAAVDELGIDDNTLILFNSDNGPETLHTVWMRADHDHDAAGGWRGMKRDGWEGGHRVPFIARWPSRIPAGQVTEQLTNTTDIFATVASIIDFALPDDVAVDSVDMLPAMIGSRSDDEPIRSHMLTQSFRGQFQLRHGPWKYLAHMGSGGNNYAKGAIKKYQLPELAMKATGQLYHLSRDPGETTNLFFKAADKCSQMQAMLDRMKAKQGGRTAPTGRKPIGIENIPLVDK
;
A
#
# COMPACT_ATOMS: atom_id res chain seq x y z
N MET A 1 -4.74 24.30 66.00
CA MET A 1 -5.21 23.30 65.04
C MET A 1 -5.25 23.85 63.62
N SER A 2 -4.14 24.41 63.11
CA SER A 2 -4.13 25.04 61.74
C SER A 2 -2.86 24.78 60.90
N THR A 3 -1.98 23.89 61.30
CA THR A 3 -0.71 23.62 60.57
C THR A 3 -0.55 22.21 60.05
N ALA A 4 -1.51 21.31 60.31
CA ALA A 4 -1.48 19.93 59.80
C ALA A 4 -2.24 19.72 58.47
N LEU A 5 -3.23 20.58 58.13
CA LEU A 5 -4.02 20.47 56.91
C LEU A 5 -3.32 21.00 55.66
N PHE A 6 -2.28 21.86 55.81
CA PHE A 6 -1.54 22.39 54.64
C PHE A 6 -0.44 21.46 54.10
N ARG A 7 0.00 20.47 54.90
CA ARG A 7 1.03 19.52 54.48
C ARG A 7 0.46 18.28 53.73
N ILE A 8 -0.81 17.99 53.88
CA ILE A 8 -1.45 16.85 53.18
C ILE A 8 -1.87 17.24 51.76
N ALA A 9 -2.25 18.50 51.54
CA ALA A 9 -2.61 18.98 50.19
C ALA A 9 -1.39 19.08 49.25
N SER A 10 -0.19 19.37 49.80
CA SER A 10 1.04 19.43 48.99
C SER A 10 1.63 18.06 48.64
N LEU A 11 1.33 17.00 49.37
CA LEU A 11 1.76 15.64 49.02
C LEU A 11 0.86 14.98 47.96
N LEU A 12 -0.40 15.38 47.83
CA LEU A 12 -1.27 14.85 46.77
C LEU A 12 -1.00 15.48 45.40
N PHE A 13 -0.40 16.67 45.35
CA PHE A 13 -0.05 17.33 44.06
C PHE A 13 1.31 16.89 43.52
N VAL A 14 2.19 16.26 44.34
CA VAL A 14 3.50 15.75 43.90
C VAL A 14 3.43 14.32 43.41
N LEU A 15 2.35 13.58 43.69
CA LEU A 15 2.15 12.21 43.22
C LEU A 15 1.60 12.08 41.79
N LEU A 16 1.24 13.20 41.15
CA LEU A 16 0.77 13.23 39.75
C LEU A 16 1.87 13.61 38.73
N ALA A 17 3.09 13.84 39.16
CA ALA A 17 4.20 14.32 38.29
C ALA A 17 5.44 13.42 38.27
N VAL A 18 5.38 12.20 38.80
CA VAL A 18 6.40 11.19 38.52
C VAL A 18 5.84 10.27 37.42
N ARG A 19 5.74 10.78 36.19
CA ARG A 19 5.86 9.93 35.02
C ARG A 19 7.22 9.23 35.19
N ALA A 20 7.20 7.92 35.28
CA ALA A 20 8.41 7.12 35.26
C ALA A 20 9.18 7.51 33.99
N ALA A 21 10.31 8.18 34.18
CA ALA A 21 11.29 8.37 33.13
C ALA A 21 11.75 6.97 32.69
N GLY A 22 11.14 6.43 31.60
CA GLY A 22 11.54 5.13 31.09
C GLY A 22 10.56 4.42 30.15
N ALA A 23 9.27 4.72 30.13
CA ALA A 23 8.39 4.19 29.08
C ALA A 23 8.37 5.21 27.93
N GLN A 24 9.08 4.91 26.85
CA GLN A 24 9.03 5.71 25.64
C GLN A 24 7.63 5.62 25.05
N ASP A 25 7.02 6.78 24.78
CA ASP A 25 5.72 6.85 24.12
C ASP A 25 5.88 6.45 22.65
N LEU A 26 5.80 5.15 22.36
CA LEU A 26 5.80 4.64 21.00
C LEU A 26 4.65 5.31 20.20
N PRO A 27 4.88 5.72 18.94
CA PRO A 27 3.85 6.41 18.18
C PRO A 27 2.71 5.47 17.81
N ASN A 28 1.51 6.01 17.70
CA ASN A 28 0.46 5.35 16.93
C ASN A 28 0.87 5.32 15.46
N ILE A 29 0.47 4.29 14.73
CA ILE A 29 0.82 4.14 13.31
C ILE A 29 -0.46 3.87 12.53
N ILE A 30 -0.74 4.72 11.54
CA ILE A 30 -1.85 4.55 10.59
C ILE A 30 -1.26 4.43 9.19
N ILE A 31 -1.60 3.35 8.47
CA ILE A 31 -1.27 3.20 7.06
C ILE A 31 -2.56 3.32 6.25
N VAL A 32 -2.65 4.35 5.41
CA VAL A 32 -3.70 4.45 4.39
C VAL A 32 -3.14 3.89 3.08
N TYR A 33 -3.72 2.79 2.62
CA TYR A 33 -3.20 2.04 1.48
C TYR A 33 -4.22 2.00 0.35
N ALA A 34 -3.97 2.81 -0.69
CA ALA A 34 -4.85 2.94 -1.85
C ALA A 34 -4.68 1.78 -2.85
N ASP A 35 -5.64 1.64 -3.76
CA ASP A 35 -5.69 0.59 -4.78
C ASP A 35 -5.74 1.23 -6.17
N ASP A 36 -4.82 0.87 -7.07
CA ASP A 36 -4.72 1.40 -8.43
C ASP A 36 -4.61 2.93 -8.52
N LEU A 37 -4.07 3.58 -7.50
CA LEU A 37 -3.86 5.02 -7.49
C LEU A 37 -2.49 5.35 -8.10
N GLY A 38 -2.51 6.12 -9.17
CA GLY A 38 -1.30 6.51 -9.89
C GLY A 38 -0.55 7.66 -9.22
N TYR A 39 0.72 7.81 -9.58
CA TYR A 39 1.57 8.91 -9.15
C TYR A 39 0.98 10.27 -9.47
N GLY A 40 0.34 10.41 -10.65
CA GLY A 40 -0.25 11.65 -11.13
C GLY A 40 -1.69 11.90 -10.69
N ASP A 41 -2.30 11.03 -9.89
CA ASP A 41 -3.65 11.23 -9.38
C ASP A 41 -3.73 12.28 -8.25
N LEU A 42 -2.63 12.58 -7.55
CA LEU A 42 -2.60 13.55 -6.47
C LEU A 42 -2.07 14.92 -6.93
N SER A 43 -2.75 16.00 -6.52
CA SER A 43 -2.36 17.36 -6.95
C SER A 43 -0.99 17.79 -6.44
N CYS A 44 -0.48 17.28 -5.31
CA CYS A 44 0.88 17.53 -4.84
C CYS A 44 1.97 16.82 -5.67
N TYR A 45 1.63 15.81 -6.47
CA TYR A 45 2.54 15.14 -7.40
C TYR A 45 2.33 15.58 -8.85
N ASN A 46 1.14 16.05 -9.19
CA ASN A 46 0.76 16.51 -10.52
C ASN A 46 0.02 17.84 -10.44
N PRO A 47 0.71 18.98 -10.57
CA PRO A 47 0.06 20.29 -10.56
C PRO A 47 -1.02 20.47 -11.62
N SER A 48 -0.93 19.71 -12.74
CA SER A 48 -1.88 19.70 -13.87
C SER A 48 -3.02 18.69 -13.68
N ALA A 49 -3.18 18.09 -12.51
CA ALA A 49 -4.29 17.18 -12.26
C ALA A 49 -5.64 17.86 -12.49
N ALA A 50 -6.57 17.16 -13.14
CA ALA A 50 -7.91 17.69 -13.50
C ALA A 50 -8.81 17.94 -12.28
N TYR A 51 -8.40 17.50 -11.11
CA TYR A 51 -9.05 17.70 -9.80
C TYR A 51 -8.01 17.94 -8.72
N LYS A 52 -8.46 18.37 -7.55
CA LYS A 52 -7.58 18.65 -6.41
C LYS A 52 -7.79 17.62 -5.32
N THR A 53 -6.71 17.36 -4.57
CA THR A 53 -6.65 16.47 -3.41
C THR A 53 -6.15 17.25 -2.18
N PRO A 54 -6.94 18.23 -1.68
CA PRO A 54 -6.46 19.22 -0.72
C PRO A 54 -6.03 18.61 0.63
N ASN A 55 -6.60 17.48 1.05
CA ASN A 55 -6.24 16.83 2.30
C ASN A 55 -4.91 16.06 2.18
N LEU A 56 -4.69 15.38 1.05
CA LEU A 56 -3.42 14.73 0.75
C LEU A 56 -2.32 15.76 0.47
N ASP A 57 -2.67 16.89 -0.16
CA ASP A 57 -1.75 18.03 -0.34
C ASP A 57 -1.36 18.63 1.03
N ARG A 58 -2.33 18.76 1.96
CA ARG A 58 -2.07 19.18 3.35
C ARG A 58 -1.18 18.17 4.06
N MET A 59 -1.47 16.85 3.97
CA MET A 59 -0.64 15.81 4.56
C MET A 59 0.82 15.88 4.06
N ALA A 60 1.01 16.14 2.76
CA ALA A 60 2.35 16.32 2.17
C ALA A 60 3.03 17.60 2.66
N ALA A 61 2.29 18.68 2.81
CA ALA A 61 2.82 19.97 3.32
C ALA A 61 3.16 19.93 4.82
N GLU A 62 2.47 19.11 5.60
CA GLU A 62 2.70 18.90 7.03
C GLU A 62 3.70 17.78 7.34
N GLY A 63 4.26 17.12 6.32
CA GLY A 63 5.17 16.00 6.45
C GLY A 63 6.21 15.95 5.33
N ILE A 64 6.49 14.74 4.83
CA ILE A 64 7.44 14.48 3.75
C ILE A 64 6.78 13.74 2.59
N ARG A 65 7.13 14.13 1.37
CA ARG A 65 6.71 13.51 0.11
C ARG A 65 7.91 12.88 -0.61
N PHE A 66 7.81 11.59 -0.92
CA PHE A 66 8.81 10.87 -1.71
C PHE A 66 8.47 10.95 -3.20
N THR A 67 9.39 11.39 -4.03
CA THR A 67 9.19 11.52 -5.48
C THR A 67 9.68 10.33 -6.29
N ASP A 68 10.51 9.45 -5.68
CA ASP A 68 10.99 8.21 -6.30
C ASP A 68 10.55 6.97 -5.49
N ALA A 69 9.22 6.88 -5.25
CA ALA A 69 8.60 5.81 -4.47
C ALA A 69 7.89 4.79 -5.37
N HIS A 70 8.00 3.51 -5.01
CA HIS A 70 7.54 2.41 -5.85
C HIS A 70 6.80 1.33 -5.06
N SER A 71 5.86 0.68 -5.72
CA SER A 71 5.33 -0.60 -5.25
C SER A 71 6.25 -1.76 -5.66
N PRO A 72 6.28 -2.87 -4.91
CA PRO A 72 7.16 -4.01 -5.21
C PRO A 72 6.71 -4.82 -6.44
N SER A 73 5.50 -4.59 -6.88
CA SER A 73 4.93 -5.21 -8.08
C SER A 73 3.97 -4.24 -8.77
N THR A 74 3.63 -4.54 -10.01
CA THR A 74 2.69 -3.75 -10.83
C THR A 74 1.24 -4.20 -10.71
N ILE A 75 0.92 -5.02 -9.69
CA ILE A 75 -0.44 -5.48 -9.34
C ILE A 75 -0.60 -5.68 -7.84
N CYS A 76 -1.85 -5.66 -7.39
CA CYS A 76 -2.25 -5.54 -5.99
C CYS A 76 -1.77 -6.69 -5.06
N SER A 77 -2.12 -7.94 -5.29
CA SER A 77 -1.81 -9.01 -4.32
C SER A 77 -0.32 -9.17 -3.99
N PRO A 78 0.61 -9.16 -4.98
CA PRO A 78 2.04 -9.17 -4.70
C PRO A 78 2.52 -7.94 -3.93
N SER A 79 1.96 -6.76 -4.22
CA SER A 79 2.35 -5.53 -3.53
C SER A 79 1.86 -5.52 -2.09
N ARG A 80 0.64 -5.98 -1.84
CA ARG A 80 0.08 -6.13 -0.49
C ARG A 80 0.86 -7.15 0.33
N TYR A 81 1.31 -8.26 -0.28
CA TYR A 81 2.28 -9.16 0.35
C TYR A 81 3.56 -8.42 0.75
N GLY A 82 4.07 -7.54 -0.11
CA GLY A 82 5.25 -6.71 0.16
C GLY A 82 5.08 -5.82 1.39
N LEU A 83 3.93 -5.15 1.52
CA LEU A 83 3.59 -4.32 2.68
C LEU A 83 3.62 -5.12 3.98
N TYR A 84 2.96 -6.29 4.00
CA TYR A 84 2.83 -7.06 5.24
C TYR A 84 4.06 -7.88 5.61
N SER A 85 4.95 -8.18 4.67
CA SER A 85 6.10 -9.08 4.89
C SER A 85 7.47 -8.44 4.74
N GLY A 86 7.57 -7.24 4.13
CA GLY A 86 8.85 -6.63 3.76
C GLY A 86 9.61 -7.39 2.68
N ASN A 87 8.94 -8.27 1.93
CA ASN A 87 9.57 -9.13 0.92
C ASN A 87 8.92 -9.00 -0.45
N LEU A 88 9.70 -9.22 -1.50
CA LEU A 88 9.18 -9.38 -2.86
C LEU A 88 8.49 -10.73 -3.04
N VAL A 89 7.41 -10.77 -3.82
CA VAL A 89 6.61 -11.99 -4.01
C VAL A 89 7.41 -13.15 -4.64
N CYS A 90 8.50 -12.88 -5.38
CA CYS A 90 9.38 -13.92 -5.91
C CYS A 90 9.97 -14.82 -4.81
N ARG A 91 10.07 -14.33 -3.56
CA ARG A 91 10.52 -15.12 -2.40
C ARG A 91 9.55 -16.24 -2.03
N THR A 92 8.30 -16.13 -2.46
CA THR A 92 7.29 -17.17 -2.19
C THR A 92 7.44 -18.39 -3.10
N GLY A 93 8.09 -18.25 -4.26
CA GLY A 93 8.14 -19.26 -5.32
C GLY A 93 6.83 -19.42 -6.11
N ARG A 94 5.85 -18.52 -5.91
CA ARG A 94 4.47 -18.67 -6.47
C ARG A 94 4.17 -17.75 -7.66
N GLY A 95 5.11 -17.00 -8.15
CA GLY A 95 4.90 -16.04 -9.23
C GLY A 95 3.97 -14.87 -8.85
N THR A 96 3.84 -13.92 -9.76
CA THR A 96 2.97 -12.75 -9.61
C THR A 96 1.58 -13.04 -10.13
N ARG A 97 0.56 -12.93 -9.30
CA ARG A 97 -0.86 -12.99 -9.70
C ARG A 97 -1.73 -12.28 -8.67
N ALA A 98 -2.84 -11.75 -9.11
CA ALA A 98 -3.93 -11.38 -8.21
C ALA A 98 -4.74 -12.62 -7.81
N PHE A 99 -5.32 -12.61 -6.62
CA PHE A 99 -6.24 -13.64 -6.18
C PHE A 99 -7.66 -13.28 -6.61
N GLU A 100 -8.40 -14.26 -7.15
CA GLU A 100 -9.77 -14.10 -7.62
C GLU A 100 -10.69 -15.14 -6.96
N GLY A 101 -11.88 -14.74 -6.51
CA GLY A 101 -12.81 -15.61 -5.79
C GLY A 101 -12.21 -16.11 -4.48
N PRO A 102 -12.21 -17.42 -4.19
CA PRO A 102 -11.49 -17.95 -3.03
C PRO A 102 -9.99 -17.67 -3.07
N GLY A 103 -9.39 -17.54 -4.24
CA GLY A 103 -8.00 -17.15 -4.47
C GLY A 103 -6.97 -18.23 -4.15
N GLY A 104 -7.16 -18.99 -3.10
CA GLY A 104 -6.25 -19.99 -2.56
C GLY A 104 -5.38 -19.46 -1.43
N PRO A 105 -4.50 -20.32 -0.86
CA PRO A 105 -3.72 -20.00 0.32
C PRO A 105 -2.92 -18.70 0.21
N SER A 106 -2.74 -18.03 1.34
CA SER A 106 -1.99 -16.78 1.43
C SER A 106 -0.57 -16.88 0.85
N TYR A 107 -0.06 -15.76 0.33
CA TYR A 107 1.36 -15.61 0.01
C TYR A 107 2.25 -15.67 1.26
N ILE A 108 1.73 -15.21 2.40
CA ILE A 108 2.43 -15.24 3.68
C ILE A 108 2.50 -16.69 4.16
N LYS A 109 3.72 -17.18 4.35
CA LYS A 109 3.95 -18.56 4.76
C LYS A 109 3.71 -18.72 6.27
N PRO A 110 3.28 -19.90 6.74
CA PRO A 110 3.25 -20.19 8.17
C PRO A 110 4.61 -19.91 8.82
N GLY A 111 4.59 -19.20 9.95
CA GLY A 111 5.82 -18.82 10.68
C GLY A 111 6.58 -17.62 10.10
N GLN A 112 6.17 -17.07 8.95
CA GLN A 112 6.75 -15.83 8.43
C GLN A 112 6.26 -14.64 9.26
N LEU A 113 7.22 -13.89 9.83
CA LEU A 113 6.91 -12.69 10.61
C LEU A 113 6.26 -11.63 9.71
N THR A 114 5.13 -11.09 10.16
CA THR A 114 4.43 -9.96 9.53
C THR A 114 4.71 -8.67 10.27
N ILE A 115 4.45 -7.53 9.62
CA ILE A 115 4.55 -6.21 10.26
C ILE A 115 3.60 -6.12 11.48
N ALA A 116 2.39 -6.69 11.38
CA ALA A 116 1.43 -6.71 12.49
C ALA A 116 1.95 -7.51 13.69
N GLN A 117 2.46 -8.72 13.46
CA GLN A 117 3.08 -9.52 14.53
C GLN A 117 4.32 -8.85 15.13
N MET A 118 5.08 -8.12 14.31
CA MET A 118 6.24 -7.36 14.79
C MET A 118 5.84 -6.27 15.77
N VAL A 119 4.86 -5.44 15.41
CA VAL A 119 4.40 -4.36 16.29
C VAL A 119 3.67 -4.89 17.53
N GLN A 120 2.92 -6.01 17.43
CA GLN A 120 2.33 -6.69 18.60
C GLN A 120 3.39 -7.09 19.65
N LYS A 121 4.58 -7.55 19.19
CA LYS A 121 5.70 -7.89 20.11
C LYS A 121 6.22 -6.67 20.89
N LYS A 122 5.89 -5.47 20.42
CA LYS A 122 6.20 -4.19 21.10
C LYS A 122 4.98 -3.58 21.80
N GLY A 123 3.92 -4.37 22.00
CA GLY A 123 2.75 -3.97 22.79
C GLY A 123 1.66 -3.21 22.04
N TYR A 124 1.76 -3.12 20.72
CA TYR A 124 0.71 -2.46 19.92
C TYR A 124 -0.59 -3.27 19.89
N ARG A 125 -1.72 -2.57 19.94
CA ARG A 125 -3.00 -3.09 19.47
C ARG A 125 -3.07 -2.94 17.96
N THR A 126 -3.50 -3.97 17.23
CA THR A 126 -3.40 -4.00 15.76
C THR A 126 -4.76 -4.19 15.09
N GLY A 127 -5.01 -3.41 14.02
CA GLY A 127 -6.25 -3.50 13.24
C GLY A 127 -6.02 -3.38 11.73
N VAL A 128 -6.85 -4.08 10.92
CA VAL A 128 -6.87 -3.95 9.47
C VAL A 128 -8.29 -3.91 8.94
N PHE A 129 -8.57 -2.91 8.09
CA PHE A 129 -9.92 -2.62 7.60
C PHE A 129 -9.88 -2.34 6.10
N GLY A 130 -10.66 -3.12 5.33
CA GLY A 130 -10.76 -2.95 3.89
C GLY A 130 -10.29 -4.14 3.05
N LYS A 131 -9.67 -3.88 1.92
CA LYS A 131 -9.21 -4.90 0.98
C LYS A 131 -8.01 -5.68 1.54
N TRP A 132 -8.17 -6.99 1.74
CA TRP A 132 -7.06 -7.88 2.15
C TRP A 132 -6.19 -8.32 0.97
N HIS A 133 -6.72 -9.13 0.09
CA HIS A 133 -6.17 -9.52 -1.21
C HIS A 133 -4.76 -10.15 -1.19
N VAL A 134 -4.41 -10.88 -0.13
CA VAL A 134 -3.11 -11.56 0.02
C VAL A 134 -3.25 -13.09 -0.09
N GLY A 135 -4.48 -13.56 -0.33
CA GLY A 135 -4.86 -14.95 -0.36
C GLY A 135 -5.37 -15.44 0.99
N LEU A 136 -6.25 -16.46 0.92
CA LEU A 136 -6.91 -17.09 2.06
C LEU A 136 -7.14 -18.57 1.77
N THR A 137 -6.99 -19.41 2.78
CA THR A 137 -7.25 -20.84 2.66
C THR A 137 -8.71 -21.14 2.92
N TRP A 138 -9.49 -21.22 1.84
CA TRP A 138 -10.84 -21.74 1.85
C TRP A 138 -10.89 -23.25 1.62
N ARG A 139 -11.88 -23.93 2.19
CA ARG A 139 -12.08 -25.37 2.06
C ARG A 139 -13.49 -25.67 1.58
N ASP A 140 -13.63 -26.80 0.85
CA ASP A 140 -14.91 -27.37 0.52
C ASP A 140 -15.41 -28.30 1.65
N LYS A 141 -16.61 -28.87 1.44
CA LYS A 141 -17.25 -29.80 2.38
C LYS A 141 -16.39 -31.06 2.69
N ASP A 142 -15.47 -31.42 1.82
CA ASP A 142 -14.57 -32.58 2.00
C ASP A 142 -13.22 -32.13 2.63
N GLY A 143 -13.08 -30.84 3.00
CA GLY A 143 -11.90 -30.26 3.61
C GLY A 143 -10.78 -29.92 2.63
N LYS A 144 -10.99 -30.08 1.32
CA LYS A 144 -10.02 -29.77 0.28
C LYS A 144 -9.86 -28.26 0.12
N LYS A 145 -8.62 -27.81 0.02
CA LYS A 145 -8.31 -26.39 -0.23
C LYS A 145 -8.78 -25.98 -1.63
N LEU A 146 -9.50 -24.87 -1.67
CA LEU A 146 -10.01 -24.28 -2.90
C LEU A 146 -8.96 -23.35 -3.53
N GLY A 147 -8.89 -23.35 -4.87
CA GLY A 147 -8.18 -22.35 -5.67
C GLY A 147 -9.10 -21.19 -6.06
N GLY A 148 -8.62 -20.30 -6.92
CA GLY A 148 -9.38 -19.15 -7.41
C GLY A 148 -10.52 -19.51 -8.36
N GLY A 149 -11.31 -18.50 -8.71
CA GLY A 149 -12.34 -18.53 -9.72
C GLY A 149 -13.76 -18.70 -9.20
N PHE A 150 -14.71 -18.27 -10.03
CA PHE A 150 -16.15 -18.22 -9.74
C PHE A 150 -16.74 -19.55 -9.25
N LYS A 151 -16.39 -20.67 -9.92
CA LYS A 151 -16.93 -22.00 -9.58
C LYS A 151 -16.53 -22.44 -8.17
N ASN A 152 -15.30 -22.12 -7.76
CA ASN A 152 -14.79 -22.49 -6.46
C ASN A 152 -15.42 -21.67 -5.33
N ALA A 153 -15.83 -20.44 -5.60
CA ALA A 153 -16.54 -19.62 -4.61
C ALA A 153 -17.84 -20.26 -4.12
N LEU A 154 -18.53 -21.03 -5.00
CA LEU A 154 -19.74 -21.78 -4.65
C LEU A 154 -19.48 -22.97 -3.71
N LEU A 155 -18.26 -23.49 -3.75
CA LEU A 155 -17.90 -24.71 -3.02
C LEU A 155 -17.42 -24.44 -1.59
N ILE A 156 -17.32 -23.17 -1.18
CA ILE A 156 -16.82 -22.81 0.16
C ILE A 156 -17.74 -23.39 1.24
N ASP A 157 -17.14 -24.21 2.10
CA ASP A 157 -17.71 -24.56 3.39
C ASP A 157 -17.20 -23.55 4.43
N TYR A 158 -18.07 -22.63 4.81
CA TYR A 158 -17.72 -21.54 5.73
C TYR A 158 -17.40 -22.05 7.14
N GLU A 159 -18.08 -23.10 7.62
CA GLU A 159 -17.83 -23.68 8.95
C GLU A 159 -16.43 -24.31 9.03
N ARG A 160 -16.02 -25.03 7.97
CA ARG A 160 -14.67 -25.62 7.88
C ARG A 160 -13.57 -24.60 7.61
N SER A 161 -13.92 -23.49 6.99
CA SER A 161 -12.93 -22.49 6.58
C SER A 161 -12.65 -21.48 7.68
N THR A 162 -13.60 -21.26 8.59
CA THR A 162 -13.47 -20.23 9.64
C THR A 162 -13.29 -20.85 11.04
N PRO A 163 -12.52 -20.22 11.92
CA PRO A 163 -11.72 -19.01 11.66
C PRO A 163 -10.61 -19.26 10.63
N LEU A 164 -10.39 -18.28 9.76
CA LEU A 164 -9.41 -18.37 8.68
C LEU A 164 -7.98 -18.51 9.20
N VAL A 165 -7.31 -19.62 8.87
CA VAL A 165 -6.00 -19.99 9.41
C VAL A 165 -4.82 -19.17 8.86
N ASP A 166 -5.02 -18.44 7.77
CA ASP A 166 -4.06 -17.56 7.12
C ASP A 166 -4.68 -16.19 6.77
N GLY A 167 -5.75 -15.84 7.49
CA GLY A 167 -6.38 -14.53 7.45
C GLY A 167 -5.66 -13.50 8.34
N PRO A 168 -6.14 -12.25 8.35
CA PRO A 168 -5.50 -11.16 9.09
C PRO A 168 -5.25 -11.49 10.56
N ASN A 169 -6.23 -12.06 11.27
CA ASN A 169 -6.10 -12.37 12.70
C ASN A 169 -5.05 -13.45 13.00
N ALA A 170 -4.93 -14.46 12.12
CA ALA A 170 -3.87 -15.46 12.24
C ALA A 170 -2.48 -14.87 11.93
N LEU A 171 -2.44 -13.70 11.29
CA LEU A 171 -1.22 -13.03 10.85
C LEU A 171 -0.88 -11.78 11.69
N GLY A 172 -1.49 -11.64 12.87
CA GLY A 172 -1.10 -10.65 13.86
C GLY A 172 -1.98 -9.39 13.92
N PHE A 173 -3.20 -9.42 13.37
CA PHE A 173 -4.17 -8.37 13.61
C PHE A 173 -5.16 -8.80 14.70
N ASP A 174 -5.25 -8.00 15.77
CA ASP A 174 -6.20 -8.25 16.87
C ASP A 174 -7.64 -8.05 16.41
N GLU A 175 -7.86 -7.05 15.54
CA GLU A 175 -9.15 -6.78 14.92
C GLU A 175 -9.02 -6.71 13.40
N SER A 176 -10.02 -7.22 12.71
CA SER A 176 -10.08 -7.12 11.25
C SER A 176 -11.52 -7.02 10.76
N PHE A 177 -11.73 -6.16 9.75
CA PHE A 177 -12.95 -6.17 8.95
C PHE A 177 -12.52 -5.99 7.49
N VAL A 178 -12.50 -7.09 6.73
CA VAL A 178 -11.89 -7.09 5.40
C VAL A 178 -12.75 -7.79 4.35
N THR A 179 -12.48 -7.49 3.08
CA THR A 179 -12.91 -8.33 1.96
C THR A 179 -11.79 -9.30 1.56
N PRO A 180 -12.12 -10.51 1.10
CA PRO A 180 -11.10 -11.49 0.71
C PRO A 180 -10.19 -10.98 -0.41
N ASN A 181 -10.77 -10.30 -1.40
CA ASN A 181 -10.15 -9.81 -2.62
C ASN A 181 -10.62 -8.39 -2.94
N CYS A 182 -10.62 -7.99 -4.22
CA CYS A 182 -11.22 -6.71 -4.63
C CYS A 182 -12.71 -6.66 -4.25
N PRO A 183 -13.15 -5.64 -3.53
CA PRO A 183 -14.53 -5.54 -3.06
C PRO A 183 -15.57 -5.52 -4.18
N THR A 184 -15.17 -5.24 -5.41
CA THR A 184 -16.09 -4.89 -6.50
C THR A 184 -15.93 -5.72 -7.77
N THR A 185 -14.83 -6.42 -7.97
CA THR A 185 -14.56 -7.15 -9.23
C THR A 185 -14.36 -8.65 -9.08
N ASP A 186 -13.97 -9.12 -7.91
CA ASP A 186 -13.68 -10.54 -7.74
C ASP A 186 -14.94 -11.33 -7.34
N PRO A 187 -15.09 -12.58 -7.80
CA PRO A 187 -16.37 -13.31 -7.73
C PRO A 187 -16.75 -13.84 -6.33
N LEU A 188 -16.24 -13.23 -5.24
CA LEU A 188 -16.59 -13.56 -3.86
C LEU A 188 -16.78 -12.27 -3.05
N TYR A 189 -18.02 -11.87 -2.86
CA TYR A 189 -18.41 -10.64 -2.21
C TYR A 189 -18.95 -10.91 -0.80
N CYS A 190 -18.06 -10.96 0.17
CA CYS A 190 -18.39 -11.10 1.58
C CYS A 190 -17.44 -10.28 2.45
N TYR A 191 -17.88 -9.96 3.65
CA TYR A 191 -17.02 -9.40 4.68
C TYR A 191 -16.50 -10.53 5.58
N ILE A 192 -15.25 -10.38 5.98
CA ILE A 192 -14.58 -11.20 6.98
C ILE A 192 -14.35 -10.31 8.18
N GLU A 193 -14.92 -10.66 9.32
CA GLU A 193 -14.77 -9.95 10.57
C GLU A 193 -14.10 -10.86 11.61
N ASN A 194 -12.92 -10.47 12.08
CA ASN A 194 -12.13 -11.22 13.06
C ASN A 194 -11.93 -12.71 12.67
N GLY A 195 -11.61 -12.94 11.41
CA GLY A 195 -11.37 -14.28 10.87
C GLY A 195 -12.61 -15.11 10.56
N MET A 196 -13.80 -14.59 10.86
CA MET A 196 -15.09 -15.23 10.61
C MET A 196 -15.80 -14.58 9.40
N VAL A 197 -16.75 -15.27 8.80
CA VAL A 197 -17.67 -14.73 7.79
C VAL A 197 -19.08 -14.68 8.40
N PRO A 198 -19.48 -13.54 9.00
CA PRO A 198 -20.75 -13.43 9.71
C PRO A 198 -21.97 -13.71 8.81
N VAL A 199 -21.87 -13.31 7.55
CA VAL A 199 -22.93 -13.52 6.55
C VAL A 199 -22.32 -14.20 5.32
N PRO A 200 -22.49 -15.52 5.15
CA PRO A 200 -22.00 -16.28 3.99
C PRO A 200 -22.49 -15.72 2.65
N ALA A 201 -21.64 -15.81 1.62
CA ALA A 201 -22.00 -15.43 0.26
C ALA A 201 -22.94 -16.48 -0.36
N SER A 202 -24.23 -16.34 -0.13
CA SER A 202 -25.27 -17.29 -0.53
C SER A 202 -26.09 -16.85 -1.75
N MET A 203 -25.97 -15.59 -2.17
CA MET A 203 -26.70 -15.04 -3.30
C MET A 203 -25.85 -14.98 -4.55
N ARG A 204 -26.39 -15.38 -5.71
CA ARG A 204 -25.71 -15.16 -6.98
C ARG A 204 -25.84 -13.71 -7.41
N HIS A 205 -24.72 -12.99 -7.47
CA HIS A 205 -24.63 -11.70 -8.11
C HIS A 205 -24.44 -11.90 -9.62
N LYS A 206 -25.40 -11.44 -10.40
CA LYS A 206 -25.25 -11.39 -11.86
C LYS A 206 -24.57 -10.08 -12.24
N ARG A 207 -23.66 -10.12 -13.20
CA ARG A 207 -23.02 -8.92 -13.76
C ARG A 207 -24.08 -7.88 -14.10
N LYS A 208 -23.99 -6.71 -13.50
CA LYS A 208 -24.85 -5.56 -13.78
C LYS A 208 -24.00 -4.41 -14.28
N ARG A 209 -24.51 -3.71 -15.27
CA ARG A 209 -23.95 -2.41 -15.61
C ARG A 209 -24.30 -1.44 -14.49
N LEU A 210 -23.29 -1.03 -13.76
CA LEU A 210 -23.46 0.01 -12.75
C LEU A 210 -23.44 1.37 -13.43
N PRO A 211 -24.34 2.29 -13.06
CA PRO A 211 -24.30 3.65 -13.56
C PRO A 211 -22.99 4.28 -13.10
N ASN A 212 -22.18 4.72 -14.05
CA ASN A 212 -21.01 5.53 -13.73
C ASN A 212 -21.49 6.97 -13.54
N PRO A 213 -21.44 7.54 -12.34
CA PRO A 213 -21.79 8.94 -12.13
C PRO A 213 -20.87 9.83 -12.99
N GLY A 214 -21.44 10.52 -13.98
CA GLY A 214 -20.75 11.54 -14.75
C GLY A 214 -19.93 11.08 -15.96
N GLY A 215 -20.05 9.83 -16.47
CA GLY A 215 -19.19 9.46 -17.59
C GLY A 215 -19.63 8.31 -18.49
N LYS A 216 -18.94 8.22 -19.62
CA LYS A 216 -19.10 7.19 -20.66
C LYS A 216 -18.59 5.81 -20.23
N TRP A 217 -18.01 5.70 -19.05
CA TRP A 217 -17.18 4.61 -18.59
C TRP A 217 -18.02 3.62 -17.79
N ARG A 218 -18.30 2.48 -18.40
CA ARG A 218 -19.06 1.40 -17.79
C ARG A 218 -18.11 0.26 -17.47
N TRP A 219 -17.81 0.07 -16.19
CA TRP A 219 -17.22 -1.15 -15.72
C TRP A 219 -18.28 -1.87 -14.91
N ASP A 220 -18.55 -3.13 -15.24
CA ASP A 220 -19.50 -3.93 -14.50
C ASP A 220 -18.78 -4.64 -13.37
N ASN A 221 -19.44 -4.82 -12.21
CA ASN A 221 -18.99 -5.80 -11.22
C ASN A 221 -18.94 -7.16 -11.87
N ASP A 222 -17.96 -7.96 -11.51
CA ASP A 222 -17.88 -9.33 -12.00
C ASP A 222 -19.03 -10.17 -11.43
N GLU A 223 -19.47 -11.14 -12.19
CA GLU A 223 -20.43 -12.13 -11.71
C GLU A 223 -19.80 -12.92 -10.56
N GLY A 224 -20.53 -13.10 -9.46
CA GLY A 224 -19.97 -13.74 -8.27
C GLY A 224 -21.03 -14.25 -7.30
N TRP A 225 -20.55 -14.70 -6.16
CA TRP A 225 -21.35 -15.03 -4.98
C TRP A 225 -21.25 -13.91 -3.98
N MET A 226 -22.39 -13.51 -3.43
CA MET A 226 -22.51 -12.30 -2.62
C MET A 226 -23.28 -12.59 -1.33
N SER A 227 -22.81 -12.03 -0.24
CA SER A 227 -23.53 -12.01 1.03
C SER A 227 -24.78 -11.14 0.92
N PRO A 228 -25.92 -11.57 1.48
CA PRO A 228 -27.06 -10.67 1.66
C PRO A 228 -26.63 -9.34 2.32
N GLY A 229 -27.06 -8.22 1.75
CA GLY A 229 -26.74 -6.89 2.27
C GLY A 229 -25.35 -6.34 1.90
N TYR A 230 -24.54 -7.06 1.14
CA TYR A 230 -23.26 -6.54 0.66
C TYR A 230 -23.44 -5.31 -0.24
N LYS A 231 -22.67 -4.25 0.01
CA LYS A 231 -22.76 -2.99 -0.71
C LYS A 231 -21.45 -2.71 -1.43
N PHE A 232 -21.55 -2.41 -2.73
CA PHE A 232 -20.38 -2.08 -3.55
C PHE A 232 -20.00 -0.60 -3.45
N VAL A 233 -20.98 0.29 -3.42
CA VAL A 233 -20.78 1.74 -3.52
C VAL A 233 -20.21 2.34 -2.24
N ASP A 234 -20.70 1.88 -1.09
CA ASP A 234 -20.32 2.44 0.22
C ASP A 234 -19.20 1.65 0.91
N ALA A 235 -18.42 0.86 0.17
CA ALA A 235 -17.44 -0.04 0.77
C ALA A 235 -16.34 0.72 1.54
N ASP A 236 -15.79 1.78 0.95
CA ASP A 236 -14.71 2.54 1.57
C ASP A 236 -15.18 3.38 2.76
N LEU A 237 -16.43 3.87 2.73
CA LEU A 237 -17.06 4.50 3.89
C LEU A 237 -17.18 3.51 5.06
N LEU A 238 -17.63 2.29 4.79
CA LEU A 238 -17.73 1.25 5.80
C LEU A 238 -16.35 0.86 6.37
N PHE A 239 -15.32 0.77 5.53
CA PHE A 239 -13.95 0.49 5.98
C PHE A 239 -13.40 1.63 6.82
N TYR A 240 -13.67 2.88 6.43
CA TYR A 240 -13.34 4.06 7.23
C TYR A 240 -14.02 4.01 8.61
N ASP A 241 -15.34 3.78 8.65
CA ASP A 241 -16.10 3.71 9.90
C ASP A 241 -15.57 2.64 10.85
N LYS A 242 -15.23 1.46 10.33
CA LYS A 242 -14.61 0.37 11.11
C LYS A 242 -13.20 0.74 11.60
N THR A 243 -12.41 1.43 10.77
CA THR A 243 -11.09 1.93 11.17
C THR A 243 -11.21 2.92 12.32
N MET A 244 -12.13 3.87 12.21
CA MET A 244 -12.32 4.89 13.23
C MET A 244 -12.92 4.35 14.51
N ALA A 245 -13.85 3.38 14.42
CA ALA A 245 -14.38 2.69 15.59
C ALA A 245 -13.24 1.99 16.37
N PHE A 246 -12.35 1.25 15.68
CA PHE A 246 -11.18 0.64 16.29
C PHE A 246 -10.29 1.66 17.01
N ILE A 247 -9.95 2.78 16.36
CA ILE A 247 -9.08 3.81 16.92
C ILE A 247 -9.74 4.48 18.15
N THR A 248 -11.00 4.92 18.02
CA THR A 248 -11.70 5.63 19.10
C THR A 248 -11.98 4.74 20.31
N GLU A 249 -12.42 3.51 20.08
CA GLU A 249 -12.65 2.57 21.18
C GLU A 249 -11.36 2.18 21.89
N HIS A 250 -10.28 1.96 21.12
CA HIS A 250 -8.99 1.65 21.71
C HIS A 250 -8.48 2.81 22.57
N ARG A 251 -8.49 4.03 22.05
CA ARG A 251 -8.08 5.23 22.79
C ARG A 251 -8.89 5.47 24.05
N ALA A 252 -10.19 5.23 24.00
CA ALA A 252 -11.05 5.36 25.18
C ALA A 252 -10.74 4.33 26.29
N LYS A 253 -10.39 3.11 25.91
CA LYS A 253 -10.14 2.00 26.83
C LYS A 253 -8.67 1.89 27.28
N HIS A 254 -7.73 2.24 26.40
CA HIS A 254 -6.30 2.02 26.58
C HIS A 254 -5.49 3.23 26.09
N PRO A 255 -5.64 4.42 26.72
CA PRO A 255 -5.07 5.68 26.26
C PRO A 255 -3.53 5.68 26.14
N GLU A 256 -2.82 4.85 26.92
CA GLU A 256 -1.37 4.77 26.93
C GLU A 256 -0.81 3.67 25.99
N GLN A 257 -1.66 2.80 25.45
CA GLN A 257 -1.21 1.73 24.56
C GLN A 257 -1.20 2.22 23.11
N PRO A 258 -0.08 2.10 22.38
CA PRO A 258 -0.03 2.48 20.97
C PRO A 258 -0.86 1.50 20.12
N PHE A 259 -1.37 2.00 18.99
CA PHE A 259 -2.06 1.18 17.99
C PHE A 259 -1.39 1.23 16.63
N PHE A 260 -1.58 0.15 15.87
CA PHE A 260 -1.22 0.02 14.46
C PHE A 260 -2.47 -0.29 13.67
N ALA A 261 -2.88 0.63 12.79
CA ALA A 261 -4.07 0.50 11.97
C ALA A 261 -3.74 0.54 10.48
N VAL A 262 -4.32 -0.37 9.69
CA VAL A 262 -4.24 -0.34 8.23
C VAL A 262 -5.63 -0.08 7.67
N PHE A 263 -5.83 1.10 7.10
CA PHE A 263 -7.00 1.47 6.30
C PHE A 263 -6.70 1.16 4.83
N SER A 264 -7.19 0.02 4.36
CA SER A 264 -6.89 -0.53 3.05
C SER A 264 -8.06 -0.31 2.10
N THR A 265 -8.04 0.82 1.36
CA THR A 265 -9.15 1.21 0.48
C THR A 265 -9.18 0.39 -0.81
N GLN A 266 -10.33 0.43 -1.52
CA GLN A 266 -10.42 -0.01 -2.91
C GLN A 266 -10.25 1.13 -3.91
N ILE A 267 -10.20 2.38 -3.43
CA ILE A 267 -10.07 3.57 -4.29
C ILE A 267 -8.62 3.65 -4.80
N ALA A 268 -8.39 3.75 -6.12
CA ALA A 268 -9.31 4.02 -7.24
C ALA A 268 -9.51 2.82 -8.18
N HIS A 269 -9.58 1.58 -7.65
CA HIS A 269 -9.77 0.36 -8.46
C HIS A 269 -11.11 0.37 -9.22
N ALA A 270 -11.13 -0.25 -10.39
CA ALA A 270 -12.36 -0.49 -11.16
C ALA A 270 -13.32 -1.47 -10.43
N PRO A 271 -14.63 -1.34 -10.61
CA PRO A 271 -15.36 -0.22 -11.18
C PRO A 271 -15.28 1.03 -10.30
N VAL A 272 -15.34 2.19 -10.95
CA VAL A 272 -15.34 3.48 -10.25
C VAL A 272 -16.72 3.74 -9.68
N LEU A 273 -16.82 3.71 -8.36
CA LEU A 273 -18.09 3.75 -7.64
C LEU A 273 -18.02 4.73 -6.44
N PRO A 274 -17.87 6.04 -6.70
CA PRO A 274 -17.88 7.02 -5.63
C PRO A 274 -19.20 6.96 -4.86
N ALA A 275 -19.11 7.05 -3.54
CA ALA A 275 -20.29 7.12 -2.69
C ALA A 275 -21.13 8.35 -3.04
N LYS A 276 -22.44 8.29 -2.77
CA LYS A 276 -23.41 9.30 -3.24
C LYS A 276 -23.02 10.73 -2.87
N GLU A 277 -22.42 10.92 -1.70
CA GLU A 277 -22.01 12.24 -1.21
C GLU A 277 -20.84 12.84 -2.00
N PHE A 278 -20.05 12.02 -2.69
CA PHE A 278 -18.89 12.43 -3.49
C PHE A 278 -19.15 12.45 -4.99
N ALA A 279 -20.20 11.78 -5.45
CA ALA A 279 -20.57 11.75 -6.87
C ALA A 279 -20.88 13.15 -7.40
N GLY A 280 -20.23 13.54 -8.51
CA GLY A 280 -20.40 14.85 -9.15
C GLY A 280 -19.65 16.00 -8.46
N LYS A 281 -18.72 15.71 -7.53
CA LYS A 281 -17.96 16.76 -6.82
C LYS A 281 -16.81 17.33 -7.64
N THR A 282 -16.31 16.59 -8.62
CA THR A 282 -15.25 17.06 -9.51
C THR A 282 -15.76 17.23 -10.93
N LYS A 283 -15.01 17.98 -11.75
CA LYS A 283 -15.28 18.07 -13.20
C LYS A 283 -14.62 16.96 -14.01
N ALA A 284 -13.94 16.04 -13.33
CA ALA A 284 -13.14 14.96 -13.93
C ALA A 284 -13.88 13.61 -13.96
N GLY A 285 -15.22 13.64 -13.93
CA GLY A 285 -16.06 12.44 -13.99
C GLY A 285 -15.89 11.51 -12.79
N GLY A 286 -16.44 10.31 -12.90
CA GLY A 286 -16.51 9.39 -11.76
C GLY A 286 -15.16 9.02 -11.15
N ARG A 287 -14.05 8.95 -11.95
CA ARG A 287 -12.74 8.68 -11.38
C ARG A 287 -12.23 9.85 -10.54
N GLY A 288 -12.41 11.07 -11.02
CA GLY A 288 -12.06 12.25 -10.23
C GLY A 288 -12.84 12.30 -8.92
N ASP A 289 -14.14 12.01 -8.96
CA ASP A 289 -15.01 11.95 -7.79
C ASP A 289 -14.57 10.85 -6.81
N PHE A 290 -14.12 9.71 -7.33
CA PHE A 290 -13.66 8.58 -6.52
C PHE A 290 -12.33 8.87 -5.82
N VAL A 291 -11.37 9.52 -6.51
CA VAL A 291 -10.13 9.98 -5.87
C VAL A 291 -10.39 11.12 -4.89
N PHE A 292 -11.37 11.99 -5.18
CA PHE A 292 -11.82 13.01 -4.24
C PHE A 292 -12.44 12.41 -2.97
N GLU A 293 -13.17 11.30 -3.08
CA GLU A 293 -13.63 10.51 -1.91
C GLU A 293 -12.45 10.04 -1.07
N LEU A 294 -11.41 9.45 -1.67
CA LEU A 294 -10.21 9.03 -0.94
C LEU A 294 -9.56 10.21 -0.21
N ASP A 295 -9.41 11.34 -0.88
CA ASP A 295 -8.87 12.56 -0.28
C ASP A 295 -9.69 13.02 0.92
N ALA A 296 -11.02 13.01 0.80
CA ALA A 296 -11.92 13.37 1.88
C ALA A 296 -11.82 12.40 3.07
N LEU A 297 -11.70 11.10 2.82
CA LEU A 297 -11.50 10.09 3.87
C LEU A 297 -10.17 10.27 4.59
N VAL A 298 -9.09 10.59 3.87
CA VAL A 298 -7.82 10.96 4.49
C VAL A 298 -7.99 12.22 5.34
N GLY A 299 -8.71 13.23 4.85
CA GLY A 299 -9.02 14.43 5.62
C GLY A 299 -9.76 14.14 6.93
N ARG A 300 -10.72 13.22 6.88
CA ARG A 300 -11.44 12.75 8.08
C ARG A 300 -10.51 12.00 9.06
N VAL A 301 -9.53 11.21 8.59
CA VAL A 301 -8.51 10.58 9.46
C VAL A 301 -7.64 11.64 10.12
N LEU A 302 -7.15 12.62 9.37
CA LEU A 302 -6.34 13.72 9.91
C LEU A 302 -7.10 14.52 10.98
N ALA A 303 -8.37 14.85 10.72
CA ALA A 303 -9.20 15.55 11.69
C ALA A 303 -9.45 14.72 12.96
N ALA A 304 -9.68 13.43 12.81
CA ALA A 304 -9.96 12.55 13.94
C ALA A 304 -8.75 12.37 14.87
N VAL A 305 -7.52 12.26 14.34
CA VAL A 305 -6.32 12.17 15.19
C VAL A 305 -6.06 13.48 15.92
N ASP A 306 -6.39 14.62 15.30
CA ASP A 306 -6.33 15.94 15.93
C ASP A 306 -7.37 16.08 17.05
N GLU A 307 -8.65 15.75 16.78
CA GLU A 307 -9.74 15.76 17.76
C GLU A 307 -9.49 14.83 18.96
N LEU A 308 -8.83 13.70 18.74
CA LEU A 308 -8.43 12.76 19.81
C LEU A 308 -7.18 13.22 20.59
N GLY A 309 -6.55 14.31 20.20
CA GLY A 309 -5.35 14.84 20.84
C GLY A 309 -4.14 13.90 20.72
N ILE A 310 -4.04 13.13 19.65
CA ILE A 310 -2.95 12.17 19.41
C ILE A 310 -2.11 12.50 18.18
N ASP A 311 -2.37 13.61 17.54
CA ASP A 311 -1.78 14.04 16.27
C ASP A 311 -0.24 14.07 16.33
N ASP A 312 0.32 14.69 17.36
CA ASP A 312 1.76 14.80 17.56
C ASP A 312 2.50 13.47 17.67
N ASN A 313 1.85 12.44 18.22
CA ASN A 313 2.43 11.11 18.41
C ASN A 313 1.75 10.06 17.50
N THR A 314 1.37 10.46 16.30
CA THR A 314 0.80 9.53 15.30
C THR A 314 1.55 9.67 13.98
N LEU A 315 2.19 8.59 13.56
CA LEU A 315 2.76 8.45 12.21
C LEU A 315 1.65 8.00 11.26
N ILE A 316 1.36 8.82 10.26
CA ILE A 316 0.42 8.48 9.18
C ILE A 316 1.23 8.29 7.90
N LEU A 317 1.10 7.11 7.28
CA LEU A 317 1.71 6.76 6.00
C LEU A 317 0.62 6.62 4.95
N PHE A 318 0.78 7.29 3.81
CA PHE A 318 -0.09 7.13 2.64
C PHE A 318 0.70 6.53 1.49
N ASN A 319 0.18 5.46 0.87
CA ASN A 319 0.83 4.80 -0.26
C ASN A 319 -0.22 4.10 -1.15
N SER A 320 0.20 3.60 -2.34
CA SER A 320 -0.63 2.82 -3.26
C SER A 320 0.03 1.49 -3.62
N ASP A 321 -0.78 0.51 -3.96
CA ASP A 321 -0.31 -0.86 -4.22
C ASP A 321 0.26 -1.08 -5.62
N ASN A 322 -0.09 -0.27 -6.60
CA ASN A 322 0.49 -0.24 -7.95
C ASN A 322 0.07 1.03 -8.70
N GLY A 323 0.62 1.22 -9.88
CA GLY A 323 0.23 2.31 -10.77
C GLY A 323 -1.22 2.22 -11.25
N PRO A 324 -1.72 3.26 -11.96
CA PRO A 324 -3.14 3.45 -12.24
C PRO A 324 -3.68 2.43 -13.23
N GLU A 325 -4.97 2.06 -13.08
CA GLU A 325 -5.65 1.13 -14.00
C GLU A 325 -5.62 1.63 -15.45
N THR A 326 -5.24 0.74 -16.34
CA THR A 326 -4.93 1.03 -17.76
C THR A 326 -6.04 1.79 -18.49
N LEU A 327 -7.26 1.25 -18.46
CA LEU A 327 -8.36 1.87 -19.21
C LEU A 327 -8.76 3.21 -18.61
N HIS A 328 -8.79 3.32 -17.29
CA HIS A 328 -9.10 4.59 -16.63
C HIS A 328 -8.09 5.67 -16.98
N THR A 329 -6.79 5.35 -16.98
CA THR A 329 -5.75 6.31 -17.38
C THR A 329 -5.92 6.78 -18.83
N VAL A 330 -6.21 5.85 -19.74
CA VAL A 330 -6.45 6.19 -21.15
C VAL A 330 -7.63 7.15 -21.31
N TRP A 331 -8.66 6.93 -20.55
CA TRP A 331 -9.87 7.74 -20.60
C TRP A 331 -9.68 9.10 -19.95
N MET A 332 -9.06 9.13 -18.78
CA MET A 332 -8.75 10.39 -18.09
C MET A 332 -7.87 11.31 -18.95
N ARG A 333 -6.88 10.75 -19.66
CA ARG A 333 -6.08 11.50 -20.63
C ARG A 333 -6.92 12.02 -21.81
N ALA A 334 -7.90 11.25 -22.29
CA ALA A 334 -8.70 11.62 -23.45
C ALA A 334 -9.81 12.65 -23.15
N ASP A 335 -10.46 12.52 -22.01
CA ASP A 335 -11.67 13.28 -21.69
C ASP A 335 -11.41 14.45 -20.72
N HIS A 336 -10.32 14.41 -19.96
CA HIS A 336 -10.06 15.37 -18.89
C HIS A 336 -8.63 15.93 -18.90
N ASP A 337 -7.82 15.60 -19.90
CA ASP A 337 -6.39 15.98 -19.97
C ASP A 337 -5.63 15.65 -18.67
N HIS A 338 -6.03 14.56 -18.01
CA HIS A 338 -5.47 14.11 -16.75
C HIS A 338 -4.63 12.84 -16.94
N ASP A 339 -3.36 12.92 -16.57
CA ASP A 339 -2.46 11.77 -16.59
C ASP A 339 -2.26 11.18 -15.20
N ALA A 340 -3.02 10.13 -14.89
CA ALA A 340 -2.90 9.40 -13.64
C ALA A 340 -1.51 8.78 -13.42
N ALA A 341 -0.73 8.52 -14.48
CA ALA A 341 0.66 8.06 -14.37
C ALA A 341 1.66 9.20 -14.13
N GLY A 342 1.25 10.48 -14.23
CA GLY A 342 2.10 11.63 -13.95
C GLY A 342 3.25 11.82 -14.96
N GLY A 343 3.04 11.49 -16.23
CA GLY A 343 4.04 11.58 -17.30
C GLY A 343 4.95 10.36 -17.42
N TRP A 344 4.90 9.42 -16.46
CA TRP A 344 5.68 8.19 -16.50
C TRP A 344 5.10 7.19 -17.51
N ARG A 345 6.00 6.47 -18.21
CA ARG A 345 5.58 5.44 -19.17
C ARG A 345 4.96 4.25 -18.47
N GLY A 346 3.90 3.68 -19.06
CA GLY A 346 3.21 2.50 -18.56
C GLY A 346 2.09 2.82 -17.57
N MET A 347 1.44 1.77 -17.11
CA MET A 347 0.28 1.79 -16.22
C MET A 347 0.25 0.45 -15.46
N LYS A 348 -0.68 0.24 -14.56
CA LYS A 348 -0.90 -1.06 -13.87
C LYS A 348 -0.59 -2.24 -14.81
N ARG A 349 0.11 -3.23 -14.33
CA ARG A 349 0.63 -4.43 -15.02
C ARG A 349 1.96 -4.26 -15.74
N ASP A 350 2.35 -3.02 -16.12
CA ASP A 350 3.56 -2.75 -16.90
C ASP A 350 4.82 -2.63 -16.02
N GLY A 351 5.94 -3.16 -16.50
CA GLY A 351 7.24 -3.03 -15.85
C GLY A 351 7.91 -1.66 -16.03
N TRP A 352 7.34 -0.76 -16.83
CA TRP A 352 7.78 0.63 -16.93
C TRP A 352 7.36 1.45 -15.69
N GLU A 353 7.97 2.60 -15.49
CA GLU A 353 7.81 3.41 -14.27
C GLU A 353 6.34 3.60 -13.85
N GLY A 354 5.46 4.00 -14.77
CA GLY A 354 4.06 4.23 -14.48
C GLY A 354 3.27 3.01 -13.97
N GLY A 355 3.83 1.81 -14.10
CA GLY A 355 3.20 0.60 -13.55
C GLY A 355 3.42 0.37 -12.07
N HIS A 356 4.48 0.97 -11.50
CA HIS A 356 4.90 0.74 -10.11
C HIS A 356 5.37 1.99 -9.36
N ARG A 357 5.55 3.14 -10.02
CA ARG A 357 5.79 4.41 -9.34
C ARG A 357 4.49 4.91 -8.74
N VAL A 358 4.47 5.12 -7.44
CA VAL A 358 3.27 5.41 -6.66
C VAL A 358 3.50 6.59 -5.72
N PRO A 359 2.45 7.32 -5.29
CA PRO A 359 2.62 8.33 -4.25
C PRO A 359 3.01 7.70 -2.92
N PHE A 360 3.92 8.34 -2.19
CA PHE A 360 4.27 7.99 -0.83
C PHE A 360 4.46 9.25 0.00
N ILE A 361 3.61 9.43 1.01
CA ILE A 361 3.62 10.56 1.92
C ILE A 361 3.69 10.03 3.35
N ALA A 362 4.53 10.64 4.17
CA ALA A 362 4.61 10.36 5.61
C ALA A 362 4.40 11.65 6.40
N ARG A 363 3.55 11.59 7.44
CA ARG A 363 3.29 12.70 8.34
C ARG A 363 3.40 12.23 9.78
N TRP A 364 4.24 12.91 10.55
CA TRP A 364 4.41 12.71 11.99
C TRP A 364 4.88 14.04 12.60
N PRO A 365 3.97 14.91 13.03
CA PRO A 365 4.27 16.31 13.32
C PRO A 365 5.39 16.52 14.33
N SER A 366 5.53 15.66 15.33
CA SER A 366 6.60 15.80 16.33
C SER A 366 7.98 15.32 15.87
N ARG A 367 8.10 14.62 14.73
CA ARG A 367 9.34 13.94 14.33
C ARG A 367 9.75 14.15 12.88
N ILE A 368 8.80 14.40 11.99
CA ILE A 368 9.06 14.65 10.56
C ILE A 368 8.89 16.15 10.32
N PRO A 369 9.94 16.88 9.90
CA PRO A 369 9.82 18.28 9.55
C PRO A 369 8.80 18.49 8.42
N ALA A 370 7.97 19.51 8.53
CA ALA A 370 6.96 19.84 7.55
C ALA A 370 7.57 20.32 6.22
N GLY A 371 6.86 20.07 5.12
CA GLY A 371 7.22 20.55 3.78
C GLY A 371 8.40 19.86 3.12
N GLN A 372 8.85 18.70 3.65
CA GLN A 372 9.98 17.99 3.08
C GLN A 372 9.61 17.29 1.76
N VAL A 373 10.56 17.28 0.85
CA VAL A 373 10.50 16.51 -0.40
C VAL A 373 11.82 15.76 -0.55
N THR A 374 11.76 14.48 -0.89
CA THR A 374 12.96 13.67 -1.09
C THR A 374 12.88 12.85 -2.39
N GLU A 375 14.02 12.67 -3.05
CA GLU A 375 14.22 11.80 -4.20
C GLU A 375 14.81 10.44 -3.81
N GLN A 376 14.88 10.12 -2.51
CA GLN A 376 15.36 8.82 -2.04
C GLN A 376 14.52 7.69 -2.66
N LEU A 377 15.22 6.78 -3.34
CA LEU A 377 14.59 5.59 -3.92
C LEU A 377 13.99 4.72 -2.82
N THR A 378 12.68 4.56 -2.81
CA THR A 378 11.98 3.76 -1.80
C THR A 378 10.97 2.79 -2.41
N ASN A 379 10.63 1.76 -1.65
CA ASN A 379 9.65 0.75 -2.03
C ASN A 379 8.64 0.54 -0.90
N THR A 380 7.41 0.16 -1.19
CA THR A 380 6.40 -0.16 -0.16
C THR A 380 6.91 -1.20 0.86
N THR A 381 7.79 -2.13 0.44
CA THR A 381 8.44 -3.08 1.35
C THR A 381 9.21 -2.39 2.47
N ASP A 382 9.72 -1.17 2.24
CA ASP A 382 10.57 -0.43 3.17
C ASP A 382 9.83 0.05 4.41
N ILE A 383 8.49 0.12 4.35
CA ILE A 383 7.64 0.42 5.51
C ILE A 383 7.93 -0.56 6.66
N PHE A 384 8.19 -1.84 6.35
CA PHE A 384 8.46 -2.85 7.37
C PHE A 384 9.72 -2.53 8.20
N ALA A 385 10.86 -2.30 7.55
CA ALA A 385 12.12 -1.99 8.23
C ALA A 385 12.09 -0.60 8.88
N THR A 386 11.39 0.36 8.27
CA THR A 386 11.21 1.70 8.84
C THR A 386 10.41 1.65 10.13
N VAL A 387 9.29 0.92 10.16
CA VAL A 387 8.51 0.72 11.39
C VAL A 387 9.34 -0.04 12.43
N ALA A 388 10.08 -1.08 12.03
CA ALA A 388 10.98 -1.80 12.94
C ALA A 388 12.01 -0.87 13.60
N SER A 389 12.57 0.06 12.82
CA SER A 389 13.53 1.05 13.30
C SER A 389 12.91 2.03 14.29
N ILE A 390 11.70 2.51 14.02
CA ILE A 390 10.97 3.43 14.91
C ILE A 390 10.68 2.78 16.27
N ILE A 391 10.20 1.54 16.27
CA ILE A 391 9.77 0.84 17.48
C ILE A 391 10.93 0.09 18.21
N ASP A 392 12.16 0.34 17.83
CA ASP A 392 13.34 -0.35 18.35
C ASP A 392 13.22 -1.89 18.29
N PHE A 393 12.87 -2.42 17.12
CA PHE A 393 12.80 -3.85 16.88
C PHE A 393 13.96 -4.31 15.97
N ALA A 394 14.90 -5.05 16.53
CA ALA A 394 16.00 -5.62 15.77
C ALA A 394 15.49 -6.73 14.83
N LEU A 395 15.54 -6.48 13.53
CA LEU A 395 15.10 -7.42 12.52
C LEU A 395 16.13 -8.55 12.33
N PRO A 396 15.72 -9.82 12.46
CA PRO A 396 16.54 -10.96 12.05
C PRO A 396 16.95 -10.84 10.55
N ASP A 397 18.10 -11.39 10.19
CA ASP A 397 18.65 -11.26 8.85
C ASP A 397 17.81 -11.94 7.77
N ASP A 398 17.01 -12.93 8.11
CA ASP A 398 16.10 -13.66 7.22
C ASP A 398 14.68 -13.05 7.14
N VAL A 399 14.42 -12.00 7.91
CA VAL A 399 13.12 -11.29 7.93
C VAL A 399 13.18 -10.03 7.09
N ALA A 400 12.11 -9.77 6.32
CA ALA A 400 11.94 -8.58 5.49
C ALA A 400 13.20 -8.29 4.65
N VAL A 401 13.67 -9.30 3.92
CA VAL A 401 14.98 -9.28 3.23
C VAL A 401 15.07 -8.28 2.08
N ASP A 402 13.96 -7.71 1.66
CA ASP A 402 13.90 -6.69 0.61
C ASP A 402 13.55 -5.29 1.16
N SER A 403 13.40 -5.17 2.47
CA SER A 403 13.00 -3.93 3.16
C SER A 403 14.21 -3.16 3.69
N VAL A 404 14.27 -1.89 3.40
CA VAL A 404 15.33 -0.96 3.85
C VAL A 404 14.70 0.12 4.74
N ASP A 405 15.41 0.51 5.79
CA ASP A 405 14.95 1.56 6.71
C ASP A 405 15.04 2.94 6.05
N MET A 406 13.91 3.58 5.85
CA MET A 406 13.79 4.92 5.27
C MET A 406 13.61 6.02 6.33
N LEU A 407 13.63 5.67 7.61
CA LEU A 407 13.50 6.65 8.69
C LEU A 407 14.52 7.79 8.59
N PRO A 408 15.82 7.55 8.26
CA PRO A 408 16.79 8.65 8.09
C PRO A 408 16.39 9.69 7.05
N ALA A 409 15.73 9.29 5.95
CA ALA A 409 15.18 10.23 4.98
C ALA A 409 13.97 10.98 5.57
N MET A 410 13.07 10.26 6.25
CA MET A 410 11.84 10.86 6.80
C MET A 410 12.13 11.97 7.81
N ILE A 411 13.14 11.80 8.65
CA ILE A 411 13.51 12.78 9.69
C ILE A 411 14.57 13.81 9.21
N GLY A 412 14.92 13.80 7.91
CA GLY A 412 15.88 14.73 7.34
C GLY A 412 17.34 14.52 7.77
N SER A 413 17.68 13.38 8.39
CA SER A 413 19.06 13.05 8.78
C SER A 413 19.92 12.48 7.65
N ARG A 414 19.33 12.21 6.49
CA ARG A 414 19.99 11.71 5.30
C ARG A 414 19.53 12.51 4.06
N SER A 415 20.47 13.15 3.38
CA SER A 415 20.20 13.91 2.16
C SER A 415 20.03 13.00 0.94
N ASP A 416 19.50 13.56 -0.16
CA ASP A 416 19.34 12.83 -1.42
C ASP A 416 20.68 12.47 -2.10
N ASP A 417 21.76 13.22 -1.80
CA ASP A 417 23.12 12.92 -2.28
C ASP A 417 23.74 11.67 -1.63
N GLU A 418 23.13 11.19 -0.56
CA GLU A 418 23.54 9.99 0.18
C GLU A 418 22.48 8.90 0.09
N PRO A 419 22.40 8.13 -1.00
CA PRO A 419 21.34 7.14 -1.19
C PRO A 419 21.28 6.09 -0.08
N ILE A 420 20.12 5.95 0.54
CA ILE A 420 19.85 4.90 1.54
C ILE A 420 19.75 3.54 0.84
N ARG A 421 19.09 3.51 -0.31
CA ARG A 421 18.91 2.34 -1.16
C ARG A 421 19.68 2.52 -2.47
N SER A 422 20.66 1.67 -2.72
CA SER A 422 21.44 1.72 -3.99
C SER A 422 20.71 1.11 -5.18
N HIS A 423 19.79 0.18 -4.93
CA HIS A 423 19.10 -0.56 -5.98
C HIS A 423 17.75 -1.07 -5.51
N MET A 424 16.87 -1.39 -6.45
CA MET A 424 15.52 -1.89 -6.19
C MET A 424 15.11 -2.89 -7.27
N LEU A 425 14.45 -3.97 -6.84
CA LEU A 425 13.74 -4.90 -7.73
C LEU A 425 12.24 -4.66 -7.68
N THR A 426 11.61 -4.77 -8.84
CA THR A 426 10.16 -4.88 -8.98
C THR A 426 9.80 -6.01 -9.92
N GLN A 427 8.53 -6.42 -9.91
CA GLN A 427 8.04 -7.45 -10.83
C GLN A 427 6.78 -6.99 -11.55
N SER A 428 6.76 -7.18 -12.88
CA SER A 428 5.58 -6.92 -13.71
C SER A 428 4.50 -7.99 -13.49
N PHE A 429 3.32 -7.76 -14.08
CA PHE A 429 2.20 -8.71 -14.05
C PHE A 429 2.58 -10.13 -14.47
N ARG A 430 3.48 -10.28 -15.45
CA ARG A 430 3.95 -11.59 -15.91
C ARG A 430 5.11 -12.17 -15.10
N GLY A 431 5.44 -11.54 -13.96
CA GLY A 431 6.53 -11.99 -13.09
C GLY A 431 7.93 -11.64 -13.61
N GLN A 432 8.00 -10.82 -14.64
CA GLN A 432 9.27 -10.38 -15.21
C GLN A 432 9.91 -9.31 -14.34
N PHE A 433 11.23 -9.32 -14.24
CA PHE A 433 11.97 -8.47 -13.33
C PHE A 433 12.37 -7.14 -13.97
N GLN A 434 12.28 -6.08 -13.16
CA GLN A 434 12.88 -4.79 -13.40
C GLN A 434 13.85 -4.47 -12.27
N LEU A 435 15.04 -3.97 -12.64
CA LEU A 435 16.09 -3.56 -11.71
C LEU A 435 16.39 -2.08 -11.89
N ARG A 436 16.27 -1.30 -10.80
CA ARG A 436 16.83 0.06 -10.68
C ARG A 436 18.17 -0.01 -9.98
N HIS A 437 19.14 0.77 -10.47
CA HIS A 437 20.43 1.02 -9.82
C HIS A 437 20.87 2.44 -10.12
N GLY A 438 20.73 3.31 -9.15
CA GLY A 438 20.83 4.75 -9.38
C GLY A 438 19.88 5.21 -10.49
N PRO A 439 20.32 6.00 -11.48
CA PRO A 439 19.46 6.47 -12.56
C PRO A 439 19.17 5.40 -13.64
N TRP A 440 19.81 4.24 -13.56
CA TRP A 440 19.64 3.19 -14.56
C TRP A 440 18.49 2.26 -14.22
N LYS A 441 17.67 1.95 -15.22
CA LYS A 441 16.61 0.95 -15.15
C LYS A 441 16.79 -0.11 -16.22
N TYR A 442 16.84 -1.37 -15.79
CA TYR A 442 16.97 -2.54 -16.65
C TYR A 442 15.73 -3.42 -16.52
N LEU A 443 15.10 -3.72 -17.67
CA LEU A 443 14.02 -4.69 -17.76
C LEU A 443 14.59 -5.95 -18.41
N ALA A 444 14.58 -7.06 -17.71
CA ALA A 444 15.08 -8.35 -18.19
C ALA A 444 14.08 -9.01 -19.18
N HIS A 445 13.42 -8.21 -19.98
CA HIS A 445 12.42 -8.65 -20.97
C HIS A 445 12.13 -7.53 -21.98
N MET A 446 11.52 -7.90 -23.10
CA MET A 446 10.98 -6.97 -24.07
C MET A 446 9.51 -6.66 -23.81
N GLY A 447 9.04 -5.52 -24.31
CA GLY A 447 7.67 -5.04 -24.13
C GLY A 447 7.37 -4.59 -22.70
N SER A 448 6.10 -4.40 -22.39
CA SER A 448 5.66 -3.84 -21.10
C SER A 448 5.74 -4.81 -19.92
N GLY A 449 5.79 -6.12 -20.17
CA GLY A 449 5.68 -7.13 -19.13
C GLY A 449 4.23 -7.37 -18.63
N GLY A 450 3.25 -6.66 -19.17
CA GLY A 450 1.85 -6.77 -18.78
C GLY A 450 0.88 -6.51 -19.92
N ASN A 451 0.60 -5.26 -20.19
CA ASN A 451 -0.38 -4.82 -21.19
C ASN A 451 0.09 -5.09 -22.63
N ASN A 452 -0.87 -5.24 -23.55
CA ASN A 452 -0.58 -5.44 -24.97
C ASN A 452 -0.82 -4.15 -25.76
N TYR A 453 0.22 -3.35 -25.94
CA TYR A 453 0.19 -2.09 -26.66
C TYR A 453 0.02 -2.23 -28.18
N ALA A 454 0.04 -3.44 -28.72
CA ALA A 454 -0.24 -3.63 -30.16
C ALA A 454 -1.72 -3.51 -30.53
N LYS A 455 -2.64 -3.44 -29.55
CA LYS A 455 -4.09 -3.43 -29.79
C LYS A 455 -4.87 -2.62 -28.76
N GLY A 456 -6.13 -2.37 -29.13
CA GLY A 456 -7.10 -1.69 -28.24
C GLY A 456 -6.79 -0.21 -28.02
N ALA A 457 -7.41 0.37 -26.99
CA ALA A 457 -7.34 1.81 -26.70
C ALA A 457 -5.92 2.28 -26.31
N ILE A 458 -5.05 1.38 -25.87
CA ILE A 458 -3.68 1.70 -25.50
C ILE A 458 -2.69 1.71 -26.67
N LYS A 459 -3.11 1.25 -27.85
CA LYS A 459 -2.23 1.20 -29.04
C LYS A 459 -1.61 2.55 -29.38
N LYS A 460 -2.33 3.65 -29.19
CA LYS A 460 -1.84 5.01 -29.45
C LYS A 460 -0.66 5.44 -28.55
N TYR A 461 -0.40 4.71 -27.46
CA TYR A 461 0.73 4.94 -26.56
C TYR A 461 1.89 3.98 -26.82
N GLN A 462 1.82 3.17 -27.87
CA GLN A 462 2.93 2.32 -28.28
C GLN A 462 4.06 3.19 -28.80
N LEU A 463 5.24 3.10 -28.19
CA LEU A 463 6.45 3.71 -28.71
C LEU A 463 7.19 2.75 -29.65
N PRO A 464 7.89 3.28 -30.68
CA PRO A 464 8.71 2.45 -31.53
C PRO A 464 9.86 1.82 -30.73
N GLU A 465 10.15 0.53 -31.01
CA GLU A 465 11.33 -0.13 -30.45
C GLU A 465 12.56 0.20 -31.30
N LEU A 466 13.54 0.88 -30.68
CA LEU A 466 14.75 1.33 -31.36
C LEU A 466 15.92 0.32 -31.24
N ALA A 467 15.84 -0.65 -30.34
CA ALA A 467 16.83 -1.71 -30.16
C ALA A 467 16.29 -3.05 -30.70
N MET A 468 16.08 -3.12 -32.00
CA MET A 468 15.60 -4.33 -32.67
C MET A 468 16.48 -5.55 -32.31
N LYS A 469 15.84 -6.68 -31.97
CA LYS A 469 16.48 -7.94 -31.53
C LYS A 469 17.09 -7.90 -30.12
N ALA A 470 16.92 -6.82 -29.34
CA ALA A 470 17.29 -6.83 -27.93
C ALA A 470 16.48 -7.89 -27.17
N THR A 471 17.07 -8.46 -26.14
CA THR A 471 16.40 -9.43 -25.22
C THR A 471 15.90 -8.77 -23.93
N GLY A 472 16.20 -7.47 -23.77
CA GLY A 472 15.81 -6.66 -22.64
C GLY A 472 15.79 -5.19 -22.99
N GLN A 473 15.53 -4.35 -22.00
CA GLN A 473 15.47 -2.91 -22.16
C GLN A 473 16.34 -2.23 -21.10
N LEU A 474 17.06 -1.19 -21.50
CA LEU A 474 17.88 -0.37 -20.61
C LEU A 474 17.56 1.10 -20.83
N TYR A 475 17.26 1.82 -19.74
CA TYR A 475 16.95 3.25 -19.74
C TYR A 475 17.80 4.00 -18.73
N HIS A 476 18.00 5.30 -18.97
CA HIS A 476 18.64 6.22 -18.02
C HIS A 476 17.61 7.28 -17.61
N LEU A 477 16.92 7.06 -16.51
CA LEU A 477 15.71 7.80 -16.14
C LEU A 477 15.92 9.31 -15.91
N SER A 478 17.10 9.75 -15.46
CA SER A 478 17.38 11.19 -15.34
C SER A 478 17.48 11.92 -16.69
N ARG A 479 17.71 11.19 -17.81
CA ARG A 479 17.79 11.74 -19.16
C ARG A 479 16.59 11.38 -20.02
N ASP A 480 15.95 10.27 -19.70
CA ASP A 480 14.82 9.69 -20.41
C ASP A 480 13.78 9.16 -19.41
N PRO A 481 13.10 10.06 -18.66
CA PRO A 481 12.10 9.66 -17.67
C PRO A 481 10.89 8.96 -18.31
N GLY A 482 10.64 9.21 -19.62
CA GLY A 482 9.59 8.56 -20.41
C GLY A 482 9.93 7.17 -20.92
N GLU A 483 11.13 6.65 -20.64
CA GLU A 483 11.59 5.33 -21.10
C GLU A 483 11.40 5.15 -22.63
N THR A 484 11.76 6.18 -23.41
CA THR A 484 11.50 6.27 -24.85
C THR A 484 12.59 5.65 -25.71
N THR A 485 13.82 5.60 -25.20
CA THR A 485 14.99 5.16 -25.96
C THR A 485 15.67 3.97 -25.28
N ASN A 486 15.45 2.78 -25.81
CA ASN A 486 16.11 1.57 -25.33
C ASN A 486 17.61 1.60 -25.67
N LEU A 487 18.44 1.68 -24.63
CA LEU A 487 19.92 1.75 -24.72
C LEU A 487 20.59 0.37 -24.70
N PHE A 488 19.86 -0.73 -24.83
CA PHE A 488 20.35 -2.10 -24.65
C PHE A 488 21.68 -2.36 -25.40
N PHE A 489 21.77 -2.01 -26.67
CA PHE A 489 23.01 -2.17 -27.45
C PHE A 489 23.96 -0.97 -27.33
N LYS A 490 23.43 0.25 -27.08
CA LYS A 490 24.27 1.46 -26.97
C LYS A 490 25.07 1.51 -25.67
N ALA A 491 24.62 0.81 -24.64
CA ALA A 491 25.26 0.71 -23.33
C ALA A 491 25.40 -0.77 -22.90
N ALA A 492 25.98 -1.61 -23.78
CA ALA A 492 26.07 -3.05 -23.60
C ALA A 492 26.78 -3.47 -22.30
N ASP A 493 27.87 -2.77 -21.93
CA ASP A 493 28.58 -3.03 -20.67
C ASP A 493 27.67 -2.78 -19.45
N LYS A 494 26.87 -1.71 -19.50
CA LYS A 494 25.89 -1.41 -18.43
C LYS A 494 24.79 -2.47 -18.37
N CYS A 495 24.29 -2.93 -19.52
CA CYS A 495 23.35 -4.05 -19.57
C CYS A 495 23.92 -5.29 -18.90
N SER A 496 25.17 -5.66 -19.25
CA SER A 496 25.86 -6.82 -18.68
C SER A 496 26.03 -6.70 -17.15
N GLN A 497 26.40 -5.52 -16.67
CA GLN A 497 26.49 -5.23 -15.22
C GLN A 497 25.15 -5.38 -14.53
N MET A 498 24.09 -4.82 -15.11
CA MET A 498 22.73 -4.88 -14.55
C MET A 498 22.19 -6.31 -14.56
N GLN A 499 22.40 -7.06 -15.64
CA GLN A 499 22.03 -8.47 -15.72
C GLN A 499 22.75 -9.29 -14.65
N ALA A 500 24.08 -9.15 -14.53
CA ALA A 500 24.87 -9.86 -13.52
C ALA A 500 24.41 -9.50 -12.07
N MET A 501 24.04 -8.24 -11.85
CA MET A 501 23.47 -7.81 -10.57
C MET A 501 22.12 -8.48 -10.31
N LEU A 502 21.21 -8.48 -11.30
CA LEU A 502 19.91 -9.14 -11.22
C LEU A 502 20.07 -10.64 -10.92
N ASP A 503 21.00 -11.32 -11.59
CA ASP A 503 21.24 -12.76 -11.40
C ASP A 503 21.72 -13.07 -9.98
N ARG A 504 22.63 -12.25 -9.43
CA ARG A 504 23.01 -12.36 -8.01
C ARG A 504 21.85 -12.18 -7.05
N MET A 505 20.96 -11.21 -7.33
CA MET A 505 19.77 -10.95 -6.48
C MET A 505 18.73 -12.05 -6.57
N LYS A 506 18.63 -12.72 -7.71
CA LYS A 506 17.74 -13.88 -7.91
C LYS A 506 18.32 -15.16 -7.31
N ALA A 507 19.64 -15.27 -7.17
CA ALA A 507 20.29 -16.43 -6.59
C ALA A 507 19.80 -16.70 -5.17
N LYS A 508 19.55 -17.98 -4.87
CA LYS A 508 18.76 -18.43 -3.73
C LYS A 508 19.27 -17.93 -2.36
N GLN A 509 20.57 -17.79 -2.17
CA GLN A 509 21.17 -17.38 -0.89
C GLN A 509 21.76 -15.97 -0.91
N GLY A 510 22.05 -15.43 -2.09
CA GLY A 510 22.55 -14.06 -2.26
C GLY A 510 21.48 -13.08 -2.73
N GLY A 511 20.23 -13.53 -2.79
CA GLY A 511 19.13 -12.80 -3.41
C GLY A 511 18.52 -11.67 -2.60
N ARG A 512 19.06 -11.31 -1.44
CA ARG A 512 18.50 -10.21 -0.65
C ARG A 512 18.86 -8.85 -1.24
N THR A 513 17.94 -7.91 -1.11
CA THR A 513 18.09 -6.54 -1.59
C THR A 513 18.36 -5.53 -0.47
N ALA A 514 18.20 -5.97 0.78
CA ALA A 514 18.46 -5.17 1.97
C ALA A 514 19.81 -5.52 2.61
N PRO A 515 20.45 -4.60 3.34
CA PRO A 515 21.65 -4.88 4.13
C PRO A 515 21.37 -5.89 5.25
N THR A 516 22.43 -6.58 5.73
CA THR A 516 22.39 -7.43 6.91
C THR A 516 22.76 -6.65 8.17
N GLY A 517 22.43 -7.21 9.35
CA GLY A 517 22.80 -6.62 10.63
C GLY A 517 22.18 -5.23 10.86
N ARG A 518 20.99 -5.02 10.40
CA ARG A 518 20.26 -3.74 10.55
C ARG A 518 20.00 -3.47 12.03
N LYS A 519 20.48 -2.31 12.50
CA LYS A 519 20.20 -1.83 13.84
C LYS A 519 19.07 -0.82 13.78
N PRO A 520 18.05 -0.92 14.64
CA PRO A 520 17.00 0.08 14.75
C PRO A 520 17.58 1.39 15.32
N ILE A 521 16.97 2.50 14.96
CA ILE A 521 17.30 3.81 15.52
C ILE A 521 16.70 3.94 16.92
N GLY A 522 15.47 3.47 17.10
CA GLY A 522 14.70 3.63 18.32
C GLY A 522 14.14 5.05 18.49
N ILE A 523 12.94 5.14 19.06
CA ILE A 523 12.24 6.42 19.19
C ILE A 523 13.01 7.46 20.00
N GLU A 524 13.83 7.04 20.96
CA GLU A 524 14.66 7.92 21.78
C GLU A 524 15.72 8.67 20.99
N ASN A 525 16.13 8.10 19.86
CA ASN A 525 17.15 8.69 18.98
C ASN A 525 16.54 9.45 17.78
N ILE A 526 15.21 9.50 17.67
CA ILE A 526 14.53 10.29 16.67
C ILE A 526 14.35 11.72 17.23
N PRO A 527 14.92 12.75 16.57
CA PRO A 527 14.82 14.11 17.08
C PRO A 527 13.37 14.60 17.10
N LEU A 528 13.03 15.43 18.08
CA LEU A 528 11.79 16.20 18.06
C LEU A 528 11.93 17.34 17.05
N VAL A 529 10.86 17.67 16.37
CA VAL A 529 10.75 18.87 15.53
C VAL A 529 10.41 20.04 16.44
N ASP A 530 11.20 21.11 16.37
CA ASP A 530 10.88 22.36 17.05
C ASP A 530 9.60 22.96 16.46
N LYS A 531 8.62 23.29 17.31
CA LYS A 531 7.32 23.86 16.91
C LYS A 531 7.38 25.36 16.77
#